data_4938d0d3e6b63196f5817f7d7d1cb9ef
#
_entry.id   4938d0d3e6b63196f5817f7d7d1cb9ef
#
_cell.length_a   1.000
_cell.length_b   1.000
_cell.length_c   1.000
_cell.angle_alpha   90.00
_cell.angle_beta   90.00
_cell.angle_gamma   90.00
#
_symmetry.space_group_name_H-M   'P 1'
#
loop_
_entity.id
_entity.type
_entity.pdbx_description
1 polymer ?
#
loop_
_entity_poly.entity_id
_entity_poly.type
_entity_poly.pdbx_seq_one_letter_code
_entity_poly.pdbx_strand_id
1 'polypeptide(L)'
;MANHLYPSAKEKFMSGQLNWLTDPIVAVLVGTQYYTYSGAHVSLLDLPLAARIAASGTLSNRTATLGVADADDTSFGTVIGNPAQAIVLATDTGTDASSYLVAYLDTAGTTLPVNPDGSVISVAWSNGASKIFAI
;
A
#
# COMPACT_ATOMS: atom_id res chain seq x y z
N MET A 1 9.71 -1.57 11.70
CA MET A 1 10.14 -2.06 10.38
C MET A 1 10.11 -0.91 9.39
N ALA A 2 11.09 -0.78 8.55
CA ALA A 2 11.10 0.27 7.54
C ALA A 2 10.20 -0.11 6.35
N ASN A 3 9.95 0.87 5.47
CA ASN A 3 9.17 0.63 4.25
C ASN A 3 9.92 -0.34 3.32
N HIS A 4 9.18 -1.26 2.71
CA HIS A 4 9.74 -2.28 1.83
C HIS A 4 8.91 -2.44 0.56
N LEU A 5 9.60 -2.58 -0.59
CA LEU A 5 8.99 -3.18 -1.77
C LEU A 5 9.02 -4.69 -1.60
N TYR A 6 7.92 -5.35 -1.97
CA TYR A 6 7.93 -6.82 -2.02
C TYR A 6 8.88 -7.29 -3.11
N PRO A 7 9.72 -8.30 -2.87
CA PRO A 7 10.64 -8.78 -3.91
C PRO A 7 9.95 -9.21 -5.20
N SER A 8 8.77 -9.83 -5.12
CA SER A 8 8.00 -10.18 -6.30
C SER A 8 7.55 -8.96 -7.10
N ALA A 9 7.27 -7.83 -6.42
CA ALA A 9 6.92 -6.59 -7.09
C ALA A 9 8.11 -6.03 -7.86
N LYS A 10 9.30 -6.05 -7.27
CA LYS A 10 10.51 -5.62 -7.97
C LYS A 10 10.73 -6.41 -9.24
N GLU A 11 10.58 -7.74 -9.16
CA GLU A 11 10.69 -8.62 -10.33
C GLU A 11 9.67 -8.25 -11.39
N LYS A 12 8.42 -8.01 -11.01
CA LYS A 12 7.35 -7.66 -11.94
C LYS A 12 7.57 -6.29 -12.58
N PHE A 13 8.08 -5.32 -11.83
CA PHE A 13 8.45 -4.02 -12.42
C PHE A 13 9.57 -4.19 -13.46
N MET A 14 10.57 -5.00 -13.16
CA MET A 14 11.71 -5.23 -14.06
C MET A 14 11.30 -6.00 -15.31
N SER A 15 10.30 -6.87 -15.23
CA SER A 15 9.83 -7.68 -16.37
C SER A 15 8.67 -7.04 -17.14
N GLY A 16 8.23 -5.86 -16.74
CA GLY A 16 7.14 -5.15 -17.41
C GLY A 16 5.74 -5.68 -17.04
N GLN A 17 5.62 -6.49 -16.02
CA GLN A 17 4.33 -7.03 -15.57
C GLN A 17 3.59 -6.10 -14.61
N LEU A 18 4.27 -5.15 -13.99
CA LEU A 18 3.70 -4.10 -13.17
C LEU A 18 4.04 -2.75 -13.75
N ASN A 19 3.03 -1.88 -13.83
CA ASN A 19 3.20 -0.50 -14.27
C ASN A 19 2.61 0.42 -13.21
N TRP A 20 3.45 1.13 -12.50
CA TRP A 20 3.02 2.04 -11.43
C TRP A 20 2.04 3.11 -11.92
N LEU A 21 2.19 3.55 -13.16
CA LEU A 21 1.42 4.66 -13.72
C LEU A 21 0.04 4.23 -14.23
N THR A 22 -0.10 3.01 -14.73
CA THR A 22 -1.31 2.57 -15.43
C THR A 22 -2.09 1.46 -14.74
N ASP A 23 -1.44 0.65 -13.91
CA ASP A 23 -2.13 -0.41 -13.19
C ASP A 23 -3.00 0.18 -12.06
N PRO A 24 -4.12 -0.47 -11.70
CA PRO A 24 -4.98 0.01 -10.62
C PRO A 24 -4.32 -0.26 -9.27
N ILE A 25 -3.55 0.70 -8.78
CA ILE A 25 -2.86 0.59 -7.49
C ILE A 25 -3.75 1.17 -6.40
N VAL A 26 -3.96 0.40 -5.35
CA VAL A 26 -4.75 0.81 -4.17
C VAL A 26 -3.91 0.72 -2.91
N ALA A 27 -4.32 1.45 -1.88
CA ALA A 27 -3.73 1.37 -0.55
C ALA A 27 -4.68 0.64 0.39
N VAL A 28 -4.13 -0.27 1.19
CA VAL A 28 -4.89 -1.03 2.20
C VAL A 28 -4.32 -0.73 3.57
N LEU A 29 -5.17 -0.24 4.48
CA LEU A 29 -4.79 -0.11 5.89
C LEU A 29 -4.72 -1.48 6.52
N VAL A 30 -3.62 -1.77 7.20
CA VAL A 30 -3.33 -3.11 7.72
C VAL A 30 -3.09 -3.08 9.22
N GLY A 31 -3.78 -4.00 9.92
CA GLY A 31 -3.53 -4.28 11.33
C GLY A 31 -2.43 -5.32 11.46
N THR A 32 -1.27 -4.93 11.97
CA THR A 32 -0.10 -5.81 12.05
C THR A 32 -0.25 -6.91 13.08
N GLN A 33 -1.27 -6.87 13.94
CA GLN A 33 -1.57 -7.98 14.82
C GLN A 33 -2.07 -9.21 14.04
N TYR A 34 -2.52 -9.03 12.80
CA TYR A 34 -3.04 -10.11 11.95
C TYR A 34 -2.19 -10.35 10.72
N TYR A 35 -1.18 -9.54 10.48
CA TYR A 35 -0.31 -9.67 9.31
C TYR A 35 1.12 -9.33 9.66
N THR A 36 2.03 -10.20 9.28
CA THR A 36 3.47 -9.96 9.39
C THR A 36 4.06 -9.94 7.99
N TYR A 37 4.79 -8.88 7.66
CA TYR A 37 5.46 -8.78 6.37
C TYR A 37 6.39 -9.96 6.14
N SER A 38 6.38 -10.49 4.91
CA SER A 38 7.35 -11.48 4.46
C SER A 38 7.72 -11.19 3.01
N GLY A 39 9.00 -11.27 2.70
CA GLY A 39 9.49 -11.14 1.34
C GLY A 39 9.03 -12.26 0.40
N ALA A 40 8.43 -13.32 0.93
CA ALA A 40 7.85 -14.40 0.11
C ALA A 40 6.42 -14.13 -0.33
N HIS A 41 5.76 -13.12 0.22
CA HIS A 41 4.39 -12.79 -0.14
C HIS A 41 4.32 -12.17 -1.55
N VAL A 42 3.29 -12.52 -2.31
CA VAL A 42 3.17 -12.18 -3.73
C VAL A 42 1.88 -11.44 -4.06
N SER A 43 0.75 -11.88 -3.51
CA SER A 43 -0.58 -11.39 -3.88
C SER A 43 -1.43 -11.07 -2.66
N LEU A 44 -2.62 -10.50 -2.88
CA LEU A 44 -3.55 -10.23 -1.80
C LEU A 44 -4.03 -11.49 -1.09
N LEU A 45 -3.86 -12.67 -1.69
CA LEU A 45 -4.12 -13.93 -0.97
C LEU A 45 -3.24 -14.08 0.27
N ASP A 46 -2.06 -13.48 0.26
CA ASP A 46 -1.13 -13.54 1.39
C ASP A 46 -1.47 -12.52 2.48
N LEU A 47 -2.42 -11.62 2.23
CA LEU A 47 -2.87 -10.62 3.19
C LEU A 47 -4.23 -11.04 3.76
N PRO A 48 -4.29 -11.56 5.00
CA PRO A 48 -5.55 -12.05 5.57
C PRO A 48 -6.63 -10.98 5.60
N LEU A 49 -7.88 -11.38 5.39
CA LEU A 49 -9.01 -10.44 5.46
C LEU A 49 -9.10 -9.75 6.82
N ALA A 50 -8.79 -10.46 7.91
CA ALA A 50 -8.80 -9.88 9.25
C ALA A 50 -7.80 -8.73 9.40
N ALA A 51 -6.73 -8.71 8.61
CA ALA A 51 -5.72 -7.66 8.64
C ALA A 51 -6.11 -6.43 7.82
N ARG A 52 -7.07 -6.55 6.92
CA ARG A 52 -7.49 -5.47 6.02
C ARG A 52 -8.51 -4.58 6.72
N ILE A 53 -8.05 -3.48 7.29
CA ILE A 53 -8.91 -2.56 8.04
C ILE A 53 -9.75 -1.70 7.09
N ALA A 54 -9.14 -1.20 6.01
CA ALA A 54 -9.82 -0.43 4.99
C ALA A 54 -8.98 -0.42 3.72
N ALA A 55 -9.62 -0.13 2.59
CA ALA A 55 -8.93 0.01 1.31
C ALA A 55 -9.35 1.31 0.64
N SER A 56 -8.42 1.96 -0.05
CA SER A 56 -8.70 3.15 -0.86
C SER A 56 -9.21 2.76 -2.24
N GLY A 57 -9.69 3.75 -2.99
CA GLY A 57 -9.80 3.62 -4.44
C GLY A 57 -8.42 3.67 -5.10
N THR A 58 -8.39 3.59 -6.41
CA THR A 58 -7.15 3.70 -7.18
C THR A 58 -6.44 5.02 -6.87
N LEU A 59 -5.15 4.96 -6.61
CA LEU A 59 -4.33 6.15 -6.36
C LEU A 59 -4.34 7.04 -7.60
N SER A 60 -4.40 8.35 -7.40
CA SER A 60 -4.48 9.33 -8.48
C SER A 60 -3.20 10.13 -8.65
N ASN A 61 -3.00 10.65 -9.86
CA ASN A 61 -1.86 11.50 -10.23
C ASN A 61 -0.52 10.86 -9.85
N ARG A 62 -0.39 9.57 -10.17
CA ARG A 62 0.83 8.83 -9.89
C ARG A 62 1.97 9.28 -10.79
N THR A 63 3.16 9.38 -10.22
CA THR A 63 4.40 9.71 -10.94
C THR A 63 5.48 8.72 -10.59
N ALA A 64 6.46 8.59 -11.49
CA ALA A 64 7.58 7.66 -11.32
C ALA A 64 8.91 8.32 -11.71
N THR A 65 9.02 9.61 -11.50
CA THR A 65 10.17 10.41 -11.93
C THR A 65 11.47 9.92 -11.29
N LEU A 66 12.44 9.56 -12.12
CA LEU A 66 13.75 9.08 -11.68
C LEU A 66 13.66 7.87 -10.74
N GLY A 67 12.66 7.01 -10.95
CA GLY A 67 12.47 5.82 -10.12
C GLY A 67 11.81 6.06 -8.78
N VAL A 68 11.29 7.27 -8.54
CA VAL A 68 10.61 7.62 -7.28
C VAL A 68 9.10 7.62 -7.50
N ALA A 69 8.39 6.74 -6.80
CA ALA A 69 6.94 6.64 -6.87
C ALA A 69 6.27 7.66 -5.98
N ASP A 70 5.31 8.37 -6.53
CA ASP A 70 4.51 9.35 -5.82
C ASP A 70 3.06 9.30 -6.33
N ALA A 71 2.15 9.87 -5.56
CA ALA A 71 0.74 9.99 -5.90
C ALA A 71 0.13 11.11 -5.05
N ASP A 72 -1.10 11.50 -5.38
CA ASP A 72 -1.86 12.39 -4.51
C ASP A 72 -2.12 11.74 -3.14
N ASP A 73 -2.31 12.56 -2.12
CA ASP A 73 -2.71 12.08 -0.81
C ASP A 73 -4.00 11.25 -0.93
N THR A 74 -4.07 10.21 -0.11
CA THR A 74 -5.09 9.17 -0.27
C THR A 74 -6.04 9.16 0.92
N SER A 75 -7.35 9.08 0.65
CA SER A 75 -8.38 8.94 1.67
C SER A 75 -8.95 7.53 1.67
N PHE A 76 -9.16 6.98 2.88
CA PHE A 76 -9.85 5.70 3.06
C PHE A 76 -11.33 5.88 3.40
N GLY A 77 -11.82 7.12 3.45
CA GLY A 77 -13.16 7.41 3.92
C GLY A 77 -13.29 7.24 5.43
N THR A 78 -14.52 7.07 5.91
CA THR A 78 -14.76 6.80 7.33
C THR A 78 -14.42 5.35 7.64
N VAL A 79 -13.66 5.12 8.72
CA VAL A 79 -13.13 3.79 9.05
C VAL A 79 -13.43 3.47 10.51
N ILE A 80 -13.90 2.26 10.74
CA ILE A 80 -14.09 1.66 12.06
C ILE A 80 -13.35 0.34 12.06
N GLY A 81 -12.76 -0.03 13.17
CA GLY A 81 -12.11 -1.33 13.33
C GLY A 81 -10.89 -1.28 14.21
N ASN A 82 -10.05 -2.29 14.07
CA ASN A 82 -8.82 -2.41 14.85
C ASN A 82 -7.79 -1.36 14.43
N PRO A 83 -6.82 -1.06 15.30
CA PRO A 83 -5.73 -0.16 14.94
C PRO A 83 -4.98 -0.64 13.70
N ALA A 84 -4.57 0.29 12.86
CA ALA A 84 -3.75 0.03 11.69
C ALA A 84 -2.36 0.62 11.89
N GLN A 85 -1.34 -0.20 11.68
CA GLN A 85 0.06 0.19 11.87
C GLN A 85 0.84 0.24 10.57
N ALA A 86 0.23 -0.22 9.47
CA ALA A 86 0.90 -0.27 8.18
C ALA A 86 -0.08 -0.03 7.05
N ILE A 87 0.48 0.27 5.88
CA ILE A 87 -0.25 0.34 4.63
C ILE A 87 0.42 -0.62 3.65
N VAL A 88 -0.38 -1.43 2.96
CA VAL A 88 0.07 -2.24 1.85
C VAL A 88 -0.43 -1.63 0.56
N LEU A 89 0.46 -1.38 -0.38
CA LEU A 89 0.08 -1.01 -1.74
C LEU A 89 0.00 -2.28 -2.56
N ALA A 90 -1.06 -2.39 -3.34
CA ALA A 90 -1.31 -3.57 -4.18
C ALA A 90 -2.06 -3.16 -5.45
N THR A 91 -1.95 -3.98 -6.49
CA THR A 91 -2.88 -3.84 -7.61
C THR A 91 -4.25 -4.38 -7.21
N ASP A 92 -5.31 -3.89 -7.82
CA ASP A 92 -6.67 -4.37 -7.57
C ASP A 92 -7.30 -4.79 -8.90
N THR A 93 -7.28 -6.09 -9.15
CA THR A 93 -7.89 -6.67 -10.36
C THR A 93 -9.30 -7.18 -10.11
N GLY A 94 -9.80 -7.07 -8.87
CA GLY A 94 -11.06 -7.69 -8.45
C GLY A 94 -10.90 -9.12 -7.97
N THR A 95 -9.74 -9.74 -8.15
CA THR A 95 -9.44 -11.11 -7.72
C THR A 95 -8.13 -11.11 -6.94
N ASP A 96 -8.15 -11.61 -5.69
CA ASP A 96 -6.98 -11.57 -4.81
C ASP A 96 -5.77 -12.31 -5.40
N ALA A 97 -6.00 -13.44 -6.08
CA ALA A 97 -4.91 -14.24 -6.63
C ALA A 97 -4.12 -13.50 -7.73
N SER A 98 -4.75 -12.57 -8.44
CA SER A 98 -4.11 -11.79 -9.50
C SER A 98 -3.84 -10.34 -9.09
N SER A 99 -4.13 -9.97 -7.85
CA SER A 99 -3.83 -8.65 -7.29
C SER A 99 -2.50 -8.73 -6.56
N TYR A 100 -1.46 -8.16 -7.16
CA TYR A 100 -0.09 -8.33 -6.66
C TYR A 100 0.26 -7.29 -5.60
N LEU A 101 0.96 -7.73 -4.55
CA LEU A 101 1.48 -6.85 -3.52
C LEU A 101 2.64 -6.03 -4.09
N VAL A 102 2.63 -4.73 -3.83
CA VAL A 102 3.65 -3.81 -4.35
C VAL A 102 4.60 -3.39 -3.24
N ALA A 103 4.07 -2.81 -2.16
CA ALA A 103 4.91 -2.27 -1.09
C ALA A 103 4.23 -2.42 0.26
N TYR A 104 5.05 -2.55 1.31
CA TYR A 104 4.65 -2.54 2.70
C TYR A 104 5.23 -1.28 3.34
N LEU A 105 4.37 -0.40 3.86
CA LEU A 105 4.74 0.90 4.40
C LEU A 105 4.28 0.99 5.85
N ASP A 106 5.22 1.13 6.78
CA ASP A 106 4.89 1.33 8.19
C ASP A 106 5.31 2.70 8.72
N THR A 107 5.81 3.55 7.82
CA THR A 107 6.18 4.93 8.12
C THR A 107 5.65 5.89 7.04
N ALA A 108 4.38 5.71 6.64
CA ALA A 108 3.75 6.51 5.60
C ALA A 108 3.37 7.88 6.16
N GLY A 109 4.24 8.86 5.99
CA GLY A 109 4.02 10.22 6.49
C GLY A 109 3.83 10.22 8.01
N THR A 110 2.81 10.94 8.48
CA THR A 110 2.49 11.05 9.92
C THR A 110 1.23 10.30 10.31
N THR A 111 0.64 9.54 9.39
CA THR A 111 -0.67 8.91 9.59
C THR A 111 -0.61 7.70 10.53
N LEU A 112 0.46 6.92 10.46
CA LEU A 112 0.57 5.65 11.17
C LEU A 112 1.30 5.79 12.50
N PRO A 113 0.91 5.04 13.53
CA PRO A 113 -0.28 4.18 13.60
C PRO A 113 -1.57 5.01 13.70
N VAL A 114 -2.68 4.43 13.28
CA VAL A 114 -3.99 5.08 13.34
C VAL A 114 -4.99 4.18 14.05
N ASN A 115 -5.84 4.80 14.89
CA ASN A 115 -6.93 4.12 15.57
C ASN A 115 -8.26 4.55 14.93
N PRO A 116 -8.91 3.68 14.16
CA PRO A 116 -10.18 4.01 13.54
C PRO A 116 -11.26 4.31 14.58
N ASP A 117 -11.97 5.42 14.38
CA ASP A 117 -13.01 5.90 15.31
C ASP A 117 -14.29 6.33 14.58
N GLY A 118 -14.42 5.98 13.32
CA GLY A 118 -15.54 6.40 12.46
C GLY A 118 -15.30 7.70 11.74
N SER A 119 -14.20 8.37 11.97
CA SER A 119 -13.79 9.57 11.23
C SER A 119 -13.11 9.20 9.92
N VAL A 120 -12.99 10.18 9.04
CA VAL A 120 -12.24 10.02 7.79
C VAL A 120 -10.75 9.84 8.10
N ILE A 121 -10.15 8.82 7.50
CA ILE A 121 -8.71 8.58 7.59
C ILE A 121 -8.09 8.91 6.23
N SER A 122 -7.07 9.77 6.24
CA SER A 122 -6.31 10.14 5.06
C SER A 122 -4.83 9.94 5.30
N VAL A 123 -4.10 9.61 4.24
CA VAL A 123 -2.64 9.50 4.26
C VAL A 123 -2.05 10.61 3.43
N ALA A 124 -1.17 11.41 4.04
CA ALA A 124 -0.32 12.35 3.32
C ALA A 124 1.02 11.65 3.07
N TRP A 125 1.32 11.36 1.80
CA TRP A 125 2.57 10.71 1.46
C TRP A 125 3.76 11.61 1.77
N SER A 126 4.89 11.00 2.11
CA SER A 126 6.10 11.73 2.44
C SER A 126 6.54 12.65 1.29
N ASN A 127 7.05 13.85 1.63
CA ASN A 127 7.69 14.75 0.67
C ASN A 127 9.22 14.60 0.65
N GLY A 128 9.75 13.59 1.32
CA GLY A 128 11.17 13.28 1.30
C GLY A 128 11.64 12.78 -0.07
N ALA A 129 12.93 12.49 -0.18
CA ALA A 129 13.54 12.12 -1.46
C ALA A 129 12.96 10.86 -2.09
N SER A 130 12.51 9.91 -1.28
CA SER A 130 11.93 8.65 -1.76
C SER A 130 10.39 8.66 -1.82
N LYS A 131 9.76 9.71 -1.39
CA LYS A 131 8.29 9.89 -1.38
C LYS A 131 7.57 8.64 -0.86
N ILE A 132 6.82 7.91 -1.73
CA ILE A 132 6.17 6.66 -1.33
C ILE A 132 7.20 5.54 -1.29
N PHE A 133 7.89 5.31 -2.39
CA PHE A 133 9.04 4.42 -2.46
C PHE A 133 9.91 4.77 -3.65
N ALA A 134 11.14 4.26 -3.66
CA ALA A 134 12.08 4.41 -4.78
C ALA A 134 12.63 3.04 -5.19
N ILE A 135 12.80 2.87 -6.47
CA ILE A 135 13.44 1.69 -7.05
C ILE A 135 14.89 2.01 -7.41
#